data_a60456a0d46f8d9d2da5475cfbdcd626
#
_entry.id   a60456a0d46f8d9d2da5475cfbdcd626
#
_cell.length_a   1.000
_cell.length_b   1.000
_cell.length_c   1.000
_cell.angle_alpha   90.00
_cell.angle_beta   90.00
_cell.angle_gamma   90.00
#
_symmetry.space_group_name_H-M   'P 1'
#
loop_
_entity.id
_entity.type
_entity.pdbx_description
1 polymer ?
#
loop_
_entity_poly.entity_id
_entity_poly.type
_entity_poly.pdbx_seq_one_letter_code
_entity_poly.pdbx_strand_id
1 'polypeptide(L)'
;SRNRIKPSFDDSAWSSGPGLFGYGNGFEATIVSYGTNPESKRATAYFRQTFEVDAVELIEKMTFKLLRDDAAAVYLNGKQIYRDSNLSKTARHTTYATSTIVDETAYATFEVLGSRLANGKNVVTAEVHQSNRTSSDLSFALFGKAHMLPGAWVTLKVDSSNYTNDLIYLNVKESPFTIVFDSKLQKTYTVEASTNLSDWDESQVINGNGDSIEFIPTPILGEKARFFRIRLNR
;
A
#
# COMPACT_ATOMS: atom_id res chain seq x y z
N SER A 1 -9.53 -15.10 -15.89
CA SER A 1 -10.33 -14.22 -16.73
C SER A 1 -9.86 -12.78 -16.59
N ARG A 2 -9.65 -12.07 -17.70
CA ARG A 2 -9.23 -10.64 -17.71
C ARG A 2 -10.20 -9.70 -16.99
N ASN A 3 -11.38 -10.17 -16.61
CA ASN A 3 -12.33 -9.35 -15.85
C ASN A 3 -11.84 -9.04 -14.42
N ARG A 4 -11.08 -9.92 -13.78
CA ARG A 4 -10.60 -9.74 -12.40
C ARG A 4 -9.63 -8.57 -12.22
N ILE A 5 -8.97 -8.13 -13.29
CA ILE A 5 -8.06 -6.98 -13.25
C ILE A 5 -8.77 -5.64 -13.48
N LYS A 6 -10.04 -5.65 -13.88
CA LYS A 6 -10.79 -4.41 -14.14
C LYS A 6 -11.17 -3.70 -12.83
N PRO A 7 -11.14 -2.38 -12.76
CA PRO A 7 -11.61 -1.63 -11.59
C PRO A 7 -13.06 -1.94 -11.19
N SER A 8 -13.91 -2.22 -12.18
CA SER A 8 -15.35 -2.52 -11.99
C SER A 8 -15.64 -3.97 -11.60
N PHE A 9 -14.63 -4.80 -11.40
CA PHE A 9 -14.86 -6.19 -10.97
C PHE A 9 -15.38 -6.21 -9.53
N ASP A 10 -16.47 -6.95 -9.31
CA ASP A 10 -17.03 -7.18 -7.98
C ASP A 10 -16.21 -8.30 -7.28
N ASP A 11 -15.49 -7.91 -6.24
CA ASP A 11 -14.67 -8.76 -5.39
C ASP A 11 -15.26 -8.97 -4.00
N SER A 12 -16.53 -8.58 -3.78
CA SER A 12 -17.21 -8.68 -2.49
C SER A 12 -17.28 -10.11 -1.92
N ALA A 13 -17.20 -11.12 -2.79
CA ALA A 13 -17.15 -12.53 -2.41
C ALA A 13 -15.73 -13.06 -2.13
N TRP A 14 -14.70 -12.21 -2.23
CA TRP A 14 -13.33 -12.61 -1.95
C TRP A 14 -13.04 -12.54 -0.45
N SER A 15 -12.19 -13.46 0.02
CA SER A 15 -11.62 -13.36 1.37
C SER A 15 -10.65 -12.20 1.44
N SER A 16 -10.59 -11.54 2.59
CA SER A 16 -9.66 -10.45 2.88
C SER A 16 -8.80 -10.79 4.10
N GLY A 17 -7.63 -10.18 4.18
CA GLY A 17 -6.72 -10.33 5.31
C GLY A 17 -5.46 -9.49 5.14
N PRO A 18 -4.61 -9.39 6.18
CA PRO A 18 -3.34 -8.70 6.10
C PRO A 18 -2.34 -9.41 5.19
N GLY A 19 -1.50 -8.65 4.47
CA GLY A 19 -0.29 -9.19 3.85
C GLY A 19 0.74 -9.55 4.94
N LEU A 20 1.56 -10.49 4.79
CA LEU A 20 1.95 -11.29 3.62
C LEU A 20 0.93 -12.42 3.37
N PHE A 21 0.62 -12.64 2.11
CA PHE A 21 -0.29 -13.69 1.67
C PHE A 21 0.49 -14.89 1.13
N GLY A 22 -0.03 -16.10 1.31
CA GLY A 22 0.58 -17.28 0.73
C GLY A 22 0.18 -18.58 1.40
N TYR A 23 0.98 -19.60 1.16
CA TYR A 23 0.96 -20.89 1.86
C TYR A 23 2.30 -21.59 1.71
N GLY A 24 2.66 -22.43 2.67
CA GLY A 24 3.79 -23.36 2.59
C GLY A 24 5.08 -22.87 3.24
N ASN A 25 5.27 -21.59 3.47
CA ASN A 25 6.47 -21.01 4.04
C ASN A 25 6.41 -20.86 5.59
N GLY A 26 5.21 -20.81 6.17
CA GLY A 26 5.01 -20.75 7.60
C GLY A 26 5.14 -19.36 8.24
N PHE A 27 5.29 -18.31 7.44
CA PHE A 27 5.35 -16.91 7.88
C PHE A 27 4.24 -16.02 7.26
N GLU A 28 3.28 -16.65 6.57
CA GLU A 28 2.16 -15.95 5.96
C GLU A 28 1.21 -15.41 7.05
N ALA A 29 0.86 -14.14 6.96
CA ALA A 29 -0.16 -13.53 7.81
C ALA A 29 -1.57 -13.96 7.38
N THR A 30 -1.76 -14.22 6.08
CA THR A 30 -3.03 -14.72 5.53
C THR A 30 -2.77 -15.91 4.62
N ILE A 31 -3.35 -17.07 4.99
CA ILE A 31 -3.24 -18.30 4.19
C ILE A 31 -4.18 -18.23 3.00
N VAL A 32 -3.64 -18.44 1.81
CA VAL A 32 -4.37 -18.49 0.54
C VAL A 32 -4.66 -19.94 0.18
N SER A 33 -5.90 -20.22 -0.21
CA SER A 33 -6.29 -21.57 -0.64
C SER A 33 -5.70 -21.93 -2.01
N TYR A 34 -4.93 -22.98 -2.07
CA TYR A 34 -4.45 -23.57 -3.33
C TYR A 34 -5.48 -24.50 -4.02
N GLY A 35 -6.63 -24.70 -3.41
CA GLY A 35 -7.65 -25.64 -3.87
C GLY A 35 -7.81 -26.83 -2.92
N THR A 36 -8.44 -27.89 -3.39
CA THR A 36 -8.74 -29.08 -2.57
C THR A 36 -7.77 -30.24 -2.77
N ASN A 37 -6.97 -30.21 -3.84
CA ASN A 37 -6.04 -31.28 -4.19
C ASN A 37 -4.59 -30.78 -4.14
N PRO A 38 -3.75 -31.26 -3.22
CA PRO A 38 -2.36 -30.85 -3.11
C PRO A 38 -1.51 -31.27 -4.32
N GLU A 39 -1.91 -32.32 -5.04
CA GLU A 39 -1.23 -32.78 -6.25
C GLU A 39 -1.68 -32.03 -7.52
N SER A 40 -2.65 -31.13 -7.38
CA SER A 40 -3.17 -30.33 -8.49
C SER A 40 -3.66 -28.99 -7.99
N LYS A 41 -2.72 -28.18 -7.52
CA LYS A 41 -2.97 -26.85 -7.00
C LYS A 41 -3.35 -25.87 -8.12
N ARG A 42 -4.03 -24.79 -7.74
CA ARG A 42 -4.39 -23.73 -8.68
C ARG A 42 -3.12 -23.09 -9.26
N ALA A 43 -3.09 -22.90 -10.57
CA ALA A 43 -1.96 -22.25 -11.23
C ALA A 43 -1.85 -20.76 -10.89
N THR A 44 -2.93 -20.10 -10.48
CA THR A 44 -2.94 -18.65 -10.27
C THR A 44 -3.76 -18.27 -9.03
N ALA A 45 -3.19 -17.40 -8.22
CA ALA A 45 -3.88 -16.64 -7.18
C ALA A 45 -4.05 -15.17 -7.63
N TYR A 46 -5.15 -14.55 -7.21
CA TYR A 46 -5.45 -13.15 -7.52
C TYR A 46 -5.57 -12.35 -6.24
N PHE A 47 -5.00 -11.14 -6.26
CA PHE A 47 -5.02 -10.19 -5.16
C PHE A 47 -5.53 -8.85 -5.65
N ARG A 48 -6.27 -8.15 -4.81
CA ARG A 48 -6.84 -6.85 -5.12
C ARG A 48 -6.78 -5.95 -3.89
N GLN A 49 -6.50 -4.69 -4.11
CA GLN A 49 -6.59 -3.64 -3.11
C GLN A 49 -7.12 -2.37 -3.77
N THR A 50 -8.09 -1.76 -3.10
CA THR A 50 -8.56 -0.41 -3.43
C THR A 50 -7.87 0.58 -2.50
N PHE A 51 -7.49 1.74 -3.05
CA PHE A 51 -6.97 2.87 -2.29
C PHE A 51 -7.42 4.18 -2.95
N GLU A 52 -7.44 5.24 -2.17
CA GLU A 52 -7.82 6.56 -2.65
C GLU A 52 -6.61 7.48 -2.75
N VAL A 53 -6.62 8.35 -3.72
CA VAL A 53 -5.61 9.37 -3.96
C VAL A 53 -6.33 10.70 -4.16
N ASP A 54 -6.04 11.64 -3.28
CA ASP A 54 -6.43 13.03 -3.47
C ASP A 54 -5.23 13.78 -4.09
N ALA A 55 -5.48 14.71 -5.02
CA ALA A 55 -4.46 15.53 -5.67
C ALA A 55 -3.36 14.71 -6.39
N VAL A 56 -3.78 13.86 -7.34
CA VAL A 56 -2.87 13.01 -8.14
C VAL A 56 -1.82 13.82 -8.91
N GLU A 57 -2.12 15.06 -9.26
CA GLU A 57 -1.22 16.00 -9.94
C GLU A 57 0.02 16.35 -9.12
N LEU A 58 0.01 16.11 -7.81
CA LEU A 58 1.15 16.32 -6.93
C LEU A 58 2.05 15.08 -6.79
N ILE A 59 1.66 13.94 -7.36
CA ILE A 59 2.44 12.71 -7.33
C ILE A 59 3.31 12.62 -8.59
N GLU A 60 4.62 12.66 -8.40
CA GLU A 60 5.58 12.43 -9.48
C GLU A 60 5.53 10.98 -9.96
N LYS A 61 5.67 10.04 -9.01
CA LYS A 61 5.69 8.60 -9.26
C LYS A 61 5.35 7.78 -8.03
N MET A 62 5.01 6.52 -8.26
CA MET A 62 4.93 5.48 -7.22
C MET A 62 6.09 4.50 -7.41
N THR A 63 6.77 4.13 -6.32
CA THR A 63 7.67 2.98 -6.29
C THR A 63 6.96 1.82 -5.63
N PHE A 64 6.94 0.68 -6.30
CA PHE A 64 6.41 -0.57 -5.78
C PHE A 64 7.52 -1.56 -5.43
N LYS A 65 7.34 -2.29 -4.32
CA LYS A 65 8.14 -3.46 -3.95
C LYS A 65 7.22 -4.68 -3.94
N LEU A 66 7.53 -5.67 -4.73
CA LEU A 66 6.73 -6.87 -4.95
C LEU A 66 7.51 -8.11 -4.50
N LEU A 67 7.00 -8.81 -3.49
CA LEU A 67 7.36 -10.19 -3.20
C LEU A 67 6.38 -11.09 -3.94
N ARG A 68 6.88 -12.12 -4.63
CA ARG A 68 6.05 -13.10 -5.35
C ARG A 68 6.82 -14.39 -5.51
N ASP A 69 6.08 -15.46 -5.66
CA ASP A 69 6.55 -16.81 -5.95
C ASP A 69 5.45 -17.54 -6.74
N ASP A 70 5.72 -17.97 -8.03
CA ASP A 70 6.98 -17.90 -8.83
C ASP A 70 7.04 -16.67 -9.76
N ALA A 71 5.90 -16.22 -10.27
CA ALA A 71 5.81 -15.10 -11.21
C ALA A 71 4.55 -14.28 -10.97
N ALA A 72 4.61 -13.00 -11.25
CA ALA A 72 3.45 -12.14 -11.13
C ALA A 72 3.29 -11.17 -12.31
N ALA A 73 2.04 -10.72 -12.49
CA ALA A 73 1.75 -9.49 -13.20
C ALA A 73 0.89 -8.59 -12.33
N VAL A 74 1.22 -7.30 -12.32
CA VAL A 74 0.53 -6.29 -11.52
C VAL A 74 -0.13 -5.27 -12.44
N TYR A 75 -1.34 -4.87 -12.07
CA TYR A 75 -2.16 -3.93 -12.81
C TYR A 75 -2.62 -2.80 -11.91
N LEU A 76 -2.56 -1.59 -12.41
CA LEU A 76 -3.14 -0.40 -11.78
C LEU A 76 -4.28 0.10 -12.68
N ASN A 77 -5.46 0.22 -12.10
CA ASN A 77 -6.68 0.63 -12.81
C ASN A 77 -6.94 -0.18 -14.10
N GLY A 78 -6.63 -1.50 -14.04
CA GLY A 78 -6.80 -2.42 -15.16
C GLY A 78 -5.71 -2.36 -16.22
N LYS A 79 -4.71 -1.49 -16.08
CA LYS A 79 -3.55 -1.39 -17.00
C LYS A 79 -2.34 -2.05 -16.36
N GLN A 80 -1.65 -2.91 -17.12
CA GLN A 80 -0.45 -3.57 -16.63
C GLN A 80 0.65 -2.55 -16.31
N ILE A 81 1.23 -2.67 -15.11
CA ILE A 81 2.35 -1.86 -14.64
C ILE A 81 3.62 -2.68 -14.37
N TYR A 82 3.47 -4.00 -14.18
CA TYR A 82 4.60 -4.92 -13.99
C TYR A 82 4.25 -6.30 -14.56
N ARG A 83 5.25 -7.05 -14.99
CA ARG A 83 5.16 -8.48 -15.32
C ARG A 83 6.55 -9.09 -15.25
N ASP A 84 6.66 -10.25 -14.59
CA ASP A 84 7.87 -11.06 -14.61
C ASP A 84 8.15 -11.62 -16.01
N SER A 85 9.44 -11.75 -16.36
CA SER A 85 9.87 -12.24 -17.66
C SER A 85 9.55 -13.72 -17.90
N ASN A 86 9.43 -14.49 -16.80
CA ASN A 86 9.03 -15.90 -16.81
C ASN A 86 7.49 -16.10 -16.86
N LEU A 87 6.70 -15.04 -17.03
CA LEU A 87 5.26 -15.10 -17.21
C LEU A 87 4.86 -14.65 -18.62
N SER A 88 4.25 -15.54 -19.40
CA SER A 88 3.78 -15.24 -20.76
C SER A 88 2.89 -13.99 -20.82
N LYS A 89 3.07 -13.15 -21.84
CA LYS A 89 2.21 -11.98 -22.12
C LYS A 89 0.75 -12.37 -22.37
N THR A 90 0.50 -13.61 -22.80
CA THR A 90 -0.84 -14.16 -23.06
C THR A 90 -1.33 -15.08 -21.93
N ALA A 91 -0.68 -15.05 -20.77
CA ALA A 91 -1.03 -15.87 -19.61
C ALA A 91 -2.52 -15.77 -19.26
N ARG A 92 -3.09 -16.91 -18.91
CA ARG A 92 -4.46 -17.10 -18.41
C ARG A 92 -4.38 -17.68 -17.00
N HIS A 93 -5.50 -17.73 -16.31
CA HIS A 93 -5.58 -18.31 -14.95
C HIS A 93 -5.13 -19.77 -14.81
N THR A 94 -4.92 -20.48 -15.92
CA THR A 94 -4.39 -21.85 -15.97
C THR A 94 -2.96 -21.91 -16.46
N THR A 95 -2.34 -20.78 -16.78
CA THR A 95 -0.95 -20.71 -17.27
C THR A 95 0.00 -20.75 -16.09
N TYR A 96 0.97 -21.63 -16.14
CA TYR A 96 2.09 -21.66 -15.20
C TYR A 96 3.19 -20.70 -15.66
N ALA A 97 4.01 -20.24 -14.71
CA ALA A 97 5.27 -19.58 -15.00
C ALA A 97 6.21 -20.55 -15.74
N THR A 98 7.09 -20.04 -16.58
CA THR A 98 8.01 -20.88 -17.37
C THR A 98 9.23 -21.36 -16.58
N SER A 99 9.46 -20.77 -15.40
CA SER A 99 10.50 -21.16 -14.44
C SER A 99 10.14 -20.65 -13.05
N THR A 100 10.77 -21.20 -12.03
CA THR A 100 10.79 -20.65 -10.67
C THR A 100 11.62 -19.37 -10.62
N ILE A 101 11.49 -18.57 -9.56
CA ILE A 101 12.45 -17.52 -9.23
C ILE A 101 13.58 -18.11 -8.36
N VAL A 102 14.77 -17.52 -8.47
CA VAL A 102 15.96 -18.03 -7.77
C VAL A 102 15.97 -17.64 -6.30
N ASP A 103 15.49 -16.42 -5.99
CA ASP A 103 15.41 -15.89 -4.63
C ASP A 103 13.96 -15.46 -4.35
N GLU A 104 13.23 -16.32 -3.66
CA GLU A 104 11.82 -16.14 -3.30
C GLU A 104 11.64 -15.09 -2.20
N THR A 105 12.73 -14.63 -1.56
CA THR A 105 12.72 -13.58 -0.55
C THR A 105 13.02 -12.20 -1.14
N ALA A 106 13.50 -12.15 -2.38
CA ALA A 106 13.86 -10.90 -3.05
C ALA A 106 12.63 -10.13 -3.55
N TYR A 107 12.61 -8.85 -3.25
CA TYR A 107 11.60 -7.94 -3.77
C TYR A 107 11.98 -7.40 -5.16
N ALA A 108 11.10 -7.61 -6.13
CA ALA A 108 11.15 -6.84 -7.37
C ALA A 108 10.72 -5.40 -7.08
N THR A 109 11.52 -4.44 -7.57
CA THR A 109 11.20 -3.01 -7.43
C THR A 109 10.92 -2.43 -8.81
N PHE A 110 9.83 -1.67 -8.93
CA PHE A 110 9.46 -0.99 -10.17
C PHE A 110 8.76 0.34 -9.89
N GLU A 111 8.77 1.22 -10.87
CA GLU A 111 8.21 2.57 -10.76
C GLU A 111 7.06 2.78 -11.75
N VAL A 112 6.12 3.61 -11.36
CA VAL A 112 4.95 3.99 -12.16
C VAL A 112 4.75 5.48 -12.02
N LEU A 113 4.64 6.19 -13.13
CA LEU A 113 4.37 7.63 -13.11
C LEU A 113 3.05 7.95 -12.42
N GLY A 114 3.00 9.06 -11.68
CA GLY A 114 1.79 9.55 -11.00
C GLY A 114 0.60 9.69 -11.95
N SER A 115 0.84 10.04 -13.22
CA SER A 115 -0.18 10.12 -14.27
C SER A 115 -0.93 8.80 -14.58
N ARG A 116 -0.53 7.68 -13.99
CA ARG A 116 -1.26 6.40 -14.05
C ARG A 116 -2.31 6.25 -12.97
N LEU A 117 -2.27 7.08 -11.95
CA LEU A 117 -3.27 7.18 -10.90
C LEU A 117 -4.47 8.01 -11.38
N ALA A 118 -5.57 7.87 -10.67
CA ALA A 118 -6.74 8.73 -10.80
C ALA A 118 -6.97 9.46 -9.48
N ASN A 119 -7.54 10.65 -9.51
CA ASN A 119 -8.10 11.26 -8.30
C ASN A 119 -9.25 10.39 -7.78
N GLY A 120 -9.33 10.24 -6.46
CA GLY A 120 -10.26 9.34 -5.81
C GLY A 120 -9.82 7.88 -5.90
N LYS A 121 -10.74 6.99 -6.20
CA LYS A 121 -10.57 5.54 -6.13
C LYS A 121 -9.61 5.00 -7.17
N ASN A 122 -8.60 4.28 -6.72
CA ASN A 122 -7.68 3.48 -7.51
C ASN A 122 -7.76 2.01 -7.10
N VAL A 123 -7.45 1.12 -8.04
CA VAL A 123 -7.44 -0.32 -7.80
C VAL A 123 -6.13 -0.92 -8.30
N VAL A 124 -5.37 -1.52 -7.40
CA VAL A 124 -4.23 -2.36 -7.75
C VAL A 124 -4.67 -3.83 -7.72
N THR A 125 -4.25 -4.60 -8.72
CA THR A 125 -4.56 -6.03 -8.84
C THR A 125 -3.30 -6.77 -9.21
N ALA A 126 -3.07 -7.93 -8.59
CA ALA A 126 -2.00 -8.84 -8.97
C ALA A 126 -2.56 -10.22 -9.33
N GLU A 127 -1.95 -10.85 -10.31
CA GLU A 127 -2.04 -12.28 -10.56
C GLU A 127 -0.67 -12.90 -10.28
N VAL A 128 -0.63 -13.92 -9.41
CA VAL A 128 0.58 -14.66 -9.05
C VAL A 128 0.44 -16.07 -9.57
N HIS A 129 1.41 -16.51 -10.34
CA HIS A 129 1.40 -17.78 -11.07
C HIS A 129 2.47 -18.71 -10.54
N GLN A 130 2.06 -19.93 -10.25
CA GLN A 130 2.96 -21.03 -9.90
C GLN A 130 3.74 -21.52 -11.12
N SER A 131 4.91 -22.10 -10.92
CA SER A 131 5.71 -22.75 -11.96
C SER A 131 5.15 -24.12 -12.36
N ASN A 132 4.46 -24.79 -11.43
CA ASN A 132 3.85 -26.09 -11.69
C ASN A 132 2.69 -26.38 -10.72
N ARG A 133 1.96 -27.47 -10.97
CA ARG A 133 0.77 -27.86 -10.19
C ARG A 133 1.06 -28.40 -8.79
N THR A 134 2.29 -28.80 -8.50
CA THR A 134 2.70 -29.39 -7.22
C THR A 134 3.62 -28.48 -6.41
N SER A 135 3.77 -27.20 -6.83
CA SER A 135 4.58 -26.21 -6.12
C SER A 135 4.29 -26.25 -4.62
N SER A 136 5.33 -26.24 -3.78
CA SER A 136 5.22 -26.40 -2.32
C SER A 136 4.49 -25.25 -1.68
N ASP A 137 4.71 -24.04 -2.18
CA ASP A 137 4.38 -22.77 -1.54
C ASP A 137 3.91 -21.71 -2.55
N LEU A 138 3.50 -20.58 -2.02
CA LEU A 138 3.19 -19.34 -2.72
C LEU A 138 3.42 -18.19 -1.77
N SER A 139 4.06 -17.15 -2.22
CA SER A 139 4.23 -15.89 -1.48
C SER A 139 3.77 -14.70 -2.28
N PHE A 140 3.09 -13.76 -1.63
CA PHE A 140 2.74 -12.48 -2.23
C PHE A 140 2.69 -11.35 -1.19
N ALA A 141 3.42 -10.28 -1.48
CA ALA A 141 3.24 -8.98 -0.84
C ALA A 141 3.52 -7.87 -1.85
N LEU A 142 2.77 -6.78 -1.76
CA LEU A 142 2.96 -5.61 -2.60
C LEU A 142 2.90 -4.35 -1.72
N PHE A 143 3.98 -3.57 -1.76
CA PHE A 143 4.07 -2.29 -1.06
C PHE A 143 4.20 -1.18 -2.10
N GLY A 144 3.44 -0.10 -1.92
CA GLY A 144 3.51 1.10 -2.76
C GLY A 144 3.94 2.31 -1.93
N LYS A 145 4.83 3.13 -2.48
CA LYS A 145 5.25 4.41 -1.91
C LYS A 145 5.09 5.50 -2.95
N ALA A 146 4.33 6.54 -2.63
CA ALA A 146 4.24 7.73 -3.47
C ALA A 146 5.47 8.63 -3.28
N HIS A 147 5.97 9.18 -4.37
CA HIS A 147 6.96 10.25 -4.41
C HIS A 147 6.26 11.49 -4.94
N MET A 148 6.34 12.54 -4.15
CA MET A 148 5.67 13.80 -4.44
C MET A 148 6.56 14.68 -5.31
N LEU A 149 5.94 15.53 -6.12
CA LEU A 149 6.64 16.66 -6.71
C LEU A 149 7.23 17.55 -5.61
N PRO A 150 8.39 18.17 -5.81
CA PRO A 150 8.99 19.05 -4.82
C PRO A 150 8.00 20.13 -4.33
N GLY A 151 7.78 20.20 -3.02
CA GLY A 151 6.83 21.13 -2.41
C GLY A 151 5.38 20.67 -2.37
N ALA A 152 5.09 19.45 -2.84
CA ALA A 152 3.76 18.85 -2.83
C ALA A 152 3.56 17.85 -1.68
N TRP A 153 2.33 17.77 -1.14
CA TRP A 153 1.96 16.86 -0.04
C TRP A 153 0.61 16.19 -0.37
N VAL A 154 0.55 14.88 -0.26
CA VAL A 154 -0.70 14.11 -0.47
C VAL A 154 -0.87 13.06 0.62
N THR A 155 -2.11 12.85 1.04
CA THR A 155 -2.48 11.74 1.92
C THR A 155 -2.99 10.56 1.10
N LEU A 156 -2.38 9.38 1.29
CA LEU A 156 -2.94 8.13 0.81
C LEU A 156 -3.85 7.56 1.90
N LYS A 157 -5.16 7.53 1.65
CA LYS A 157 -6.09 6.78 2.51
C LYS A 157 -6.17 5.35 2.00
N VAL A 158 -5.73 4.40 2.81
CA VAL A 158 -6.07 2.99 2.62
C VAL A 158 -7.39 2.78 3.37
N ASP A 159 -8.40 2.26 2.68
CA ASP A 159 -9.64 1.87 3.33
C ASP A 159 -9.35 0.66 4.23
N SER A 160 -9.16 0.96 5.51
CA SER A 160 -8.85 -0.01 6.56
C SER A 160 -10.08 -0.32 7.42
N SER A 161 -11.28 -0.34 6.83
CA SER A 161 -12.53 -0.55 7.55
C SER A 161 -12.57 -1.79 8.47
N ASN A 162 -11.48 -2.57 8.56
CA ASN A 162 -11.35 -3.77 9.36
C ASN A 162 -10.15 -3.80 10.33
N TYR A 163 -9.45 -2.70 10.59
CA TYR A 163 -8.33 -2.69 11.54
C TYR A 163 -8.61 -1.79 12.75
N THR A 164 -8.89 -2.43 13.88
CA THR A 164 -8.91 -1.81 15.22
C THR A 164 -7.50 -1.80 15.80
N ASN A 165 -6.71 -0.79 15.48
CA ASN A 165 -5.55 -0.40 16.29
C ASN A 165 -5.39 1.12 16.18
N ASP A 166 -5.13 1.76 17.31
CA ASP A 166 -5.04 3.22 17.53
C ASP A 166 -4.02 3.94 16.62
N LEU A 167 -4.27 3.94 15.32
CA LEU A 167 -3.54 4.77 14.37
C LEU A 167 -4.22 6.14 14.34
N ILE A 168 -3.48 7.16 14.75
CA ILE A 168 -3.88 8.57 14.62
C ILE A 168 -3.92 8.87 13.11
N TYR A 169 -5.11 9.08 12.56
CA TYR A 169 -5.28 9.49 11.17
C TYR A 169 -4.89 10.95 11.04
N LEU A 170 -3.84 11.24 10.28
CA LEU A 170 -3.50 12.59 9.87
C LEU A 170 -4.29 12.94 8.62
N ASN A 171 -5.32 13.76 8.75
CA ASN A 171 -5.94 14.41 7.61
C ASN A 171 -5.07 15.62 7.22
N VAL A 172 -4.63 15.66 5.97
CA VAL A 172 -3.89 16.80 5.42
C VAL A 172 -4.83 17.57 4.51
N LYS A 173 -5.15 18.80 4.86
CA LYS A 173 -5.85 19.74 3.96
C LYS A 173 -4.81 20.42 3.07
N GLU A 174 -5.20 20.67 1.83
CA GLU A 174 -4.41 21.43 0.88
C GLU A 174 -4.18 22.86 1.39
N SER A 175 -3.05 23.40 1.03
CA SER A 175 -2.48 24.71 1.36
C SER A 175 -3.34 25.66 2.20
N PRO A 176 -2.90 26.02 3.42
CA PRO A 176 -1.66 25.59 4.06
C PRO A 176 -1.72 24.15 4.59
N PHE A 177 -0.56 23.46 4.60
CA PHE A 177 -0.43 22.15 5.22
C PHE A 177 -0.97 22.18 6.64
N THR A 178 -1.98 21.36 6.93
CA THR A 178 -2.67 21.34 8.22
C THR A 178 -2.71 19.94 8.78
N ILE A 179 -2.25 19.76 10.00
CA ILE A 179 -2.37 18.51 10.76
C ILE A 179 -3.65 18.58 11.57
N VAL A 180 -4.55 17.62 11.42
CA VAL A 180 -5.80 17.52 12.18
C VAL A 180 -5.76 16.31 13.08
N PHE A 181 -6.10 16.46 14.36
CA PHE A 181 -6.18 15.37 15.32
C PHE A 181 -7.30 15.59 16.34
N ASP A 182 -7.89 14.49 16.81
CA ASP A 182 -8.93 14.56 17.84
C ASP A 182 -8.29 14.73 19.22
N SER A 183 -8.74 15.75 19.93
CA SER A 183 -8.25 16.05 21.27
C SER A 183 -9.22 15.61 22.36
N LYS A 184 -8.69 15.36 23.56
CA LYS A 184 -9.48 15.12 24.76
C LYS A 184 -9.45 16.36 25.64
N LEU A 185 -10.61 16.70 26.21
CA LEU A 185 -10.72 17.83 27.15
C LEU A 185 -9.74 17.69 28.33
N GLN A 186 -9.13 18.79 28.74
CA GLN A 186 -8.14 18.84 29.82
C GLN A 186 -6.85 18.03 29.63
N LYS A 187 -6.57 17.61 28.40
CA LYS A 187 -5.28 17.01 28.04
C LYS A 187 -4.42 18.01 27.29
N THR A 188 -3.12 17.87 27.42
CA THR A 188 -2.12 18.71 26.74
C THR A 188 -1.35 17.85 25.76
N TYR A 189 -1.16 18.36 24.57
CA TYR A 189 -0.47 17.69 23.47
C TYR A 189 0.76 18.51 23.09
N THR A 190 1.87 17.83 22.80
CA THR A 190 3.04 18.43 22.18
C THR A 190 3.12 17.99 20.74
N VAL A 191 3.12 18.93 19.82
CA VAL A 191 3.51 18.70 18.42
C VAL A 191 5.01 18.79 18.34
N GLU A 192 5.64 17.73 17.86
CA GLU A 192 7.08 17.66 17.66
C GLU A 192 7.38 17.52 16.17
N ALA A 193 8.47 18.11 15.74
CA ALA A 193 8.94 18.08 14.36
C ALA A 193 10.34 17.47 14.26
N SER A 194 10.62 16.82 13.12
CA SER A 194 11.92 16.21 12.82
C SER A 194 12.24 16.32 11.34
N THR A 195 13.51 16.41 10.99
CA THR A 195 14.01 16.33 9.61
C THR A 195 14.60 14.96 9.27
N ASN A 196 14.82 14.10 10.29
CA ASN A 196 15.54 12.83 10.14
C ASN A 196 14.86 11.64 10.83
N LEU A 197 13.69 11.84 11.48
CA LEU A 197 12.94 10.84 12.27
C LEU A 197 13.65 10.35 13.56
N SER A 198 14.81 10.86 13.87
CA SER A 198 15.61 10.49 15.07
C SER A 198 15.57 11.59 16.12
N ASP A 199 15.84 12.81 15.71
CA ASP A 199 15.86 13.99 16.56
C ASP A 199 14.54 14.73 16.42
N TRP A 200 13.88 14.99 17.54
CA TRP A 200 12.54 15.58 17.59
C TRP A 200 12.57 16.84 18.44
N ASP A 201 12.24 17.95 17.81
CA ASP A 201 12.13 19.25 18.47
C ASP A 201 10.67 19.59 18.73
N GLU A 202 10.40 20.21 19.88
CA GLU A 202 9.07 20.72 20.19
C GLU A 202 8.72 21.88 19.24
N SER A 203 7.61 21.74 18.54
CA SER A 203 7.10 22.76 17.62
C SER A 203 6.01 23.60 18.29
N GLN A 204 5.09 22.94 19.02
CA GLN A 204 4.00 23.63 19.72
C GLN A 204 3.39 22.76 20.81
N VAL A 205 2.96 23.39 21.91
CA VAL A 205 2.11 22.75 22.93
C VAL A 205 0.67 23.24 22.76
N ILE A 206 -0.28 22.29 22.75
CA ILE A 206 -1.69 22.50 22.46
C ILE A 206 -2.54 21.93 23.59
N ASN A 207 -3.48 22.70 24.14
CA ASN A 207 -4.46 22.22 25.10
C ASN A 207 -5.67 21.63 24.38
N GLY A 208 -6.05 20.40 24.73
CA GLY A 208 -7.22 19.73 24.18
C GLY A 208 -8.52 20.36 24.68
N ASN A 209 -9.46 20.55 23.76
CA ASN A 209 -10.77 21.13 24.00
C ASN A 209 -11.91 20.11 23.87
N GLY A 210 -11.60 18.86 23.56
CA GLY A 210 -12.57 17.79 23.32
C GLY A 210 -13.01 17.64 21.86
N ASP A 211 -12.58 18.54 20.97
CA ASP A 211 -12.87 18.54 19.54
C ASP A 211 -11.62 18.23 18.72
N SER A 212 -11.79 18.13 17.40
CA SER A 212 -10.68 18.08 16.46
C SER A 212 -9.92 19.40 16.45
N ILE A 213 -8.60 19.33 16.57
CA ILE A 213 -7.69 20.47 16.54
C ILE A 213 -6.94 20.49 15.21
N GLU A 214 -6.86 21.68 14.61
CA GLU A 214 -6.04 21.93 13.43
C GLU A 214 -4.73 22.62 13.86
N PHE A 215 -3.60 22.03 13.43
CA PHE A 215 -2.27 22.60 13.58
C PHE A 215 -1.67 22.89 12.20
N ILE A 216 -1.28 24.13 11.97
CA ILE A 216 -0.68 24.58 10.72
C ILE A 216 0.80 24.85 10.99
N PRO A 217 1.72 23.97 10.57
CA PRO A 217 3.15 24.19 10.71
C PRO A 217 3.62 25.40 9.89
N THR A 218 4.48 26.23 10.47
CA THR A 218 5.14 27.29 9.71
C THR A 218 6.12 26.66 8.72
N PRO A 219 6.00 26.95 7.41
CA PRO A 219 6.95 26.48 6.41
C PRO A 219 8.35 27.03 6.68
N ILE A 220 9.38 26.19 6.56
CA ILE A 220 10.78 26.62 6.63
C ILE A 220 11.38 26.54 5.23
N LEU A 221 11.82 27.69 4.73
CA LEU A 221 12.38 27.80 3.39
C LEU A 221 13.69 26.97 3.28
N GLY A 222 13.75 26.06 2.31
CA GLY A 222 14.91 25.21 2.05
C GLY A 222 14.89 23.85 2.76
N GLU A 223 13.92 23.53 3.59
CA GLU A 223 13.76 22.18 4.13
C GLU A 223 13.36 21.19 3.03
N LYS A 224 14.07 20.04 2.96
CA LYS A 224 13.77 18.97 1.99
C LYS A 224 12.71 18.00 2.47
N ALA A 225 12.56 17.84 3.79
CA ALA A 225 11.54 17.00 4.42
C ALA A 225 11.36 17.43 5.88
N ARG A 226 10.14 17.38 6.36
CA ARG A 226 9.80 17.60 7.76
C ARG A 226 8.74 16.60 8.18
N PHE A 227 8.98 15.92 9.29
CA PHE A 227 8.10 14.94 9.89
C PHE A 227 7.48 15.54 11.15
N PHE A 228 6.25 15.13 11.46
CA PHE A 228 5.56 15.57 12.65
C PHE A 228 5.03 14.37 13.42
N ARG A 229 5.01 14.49 14.74
CA ARG A 229 4.29 13.58 15.62
C ARG A 229 3.57 14.38 16.71
N ILE A 230 2.52 13.80 17.26
CA ILE A 230 1.77 14.37 18.38
C ILE A 230 1.95 13.46 19.59
N ARG A 231 2.42 14.05 20.68
CA ARG A 231 2.61 13.36 21.95
C ARG A 231 1.60 13.87 22.96
N LEU A 232 0.86 12.97 23.61
CA LEU A 232 0.03 13.29 24.75
C LEU A 232 0.93 13.48 25.97
N ASN A 233 0.85 14.66 26.60
CA ASN A 233 1.56 14.94 27.85
C ASN A 233 0.86 14.24 29.01
N ARG A 234 1.63 13.57 29.85
CA ARG A 234 1.14 12.86 31.05
C ARG A 234 0.99 13.81 32.23
#